data_55c82af0bc2aa6271d3b86519b2d6607
#
_entry.id   55c82af0bc2aa6271d3b86519b2d6607
#
_cell.length_a   1.000
_cell.length_b   1.000
_cell.length_c   1.000
_cell.angle_alpha   90.00
_cell.angle_beta   90.00
_cell.angle_gamma   90.00
#
_symmetry.space_group_name_H-M   'P 1'
#
loop_
_entity.id
_entity.type
_entity.pdbx_description
1 polymer ?
#
loop_
_entity_poly.entity_id
_entity_poly.type
_entity_poly.pdbx_seq_one_letter_code
_entity_poly.pdbx_strand_id
1 'polypeptide(L)'
;MDNSPRMEPAYNPRFSHGHMIWIDACCQQILSANILIEMNHVLGGKDDVSDLMEERDRLTKLVNEKLWDEATGFYYDLRKDDSFSGVKHIGAYWALLAGVVPPDRVERFVAHLTNTSEFNRPNTIPTLSADHPEYNRKDGGYWRGGVWAPTNYMTLCGLTKYGQDELAYRIADTY
;
A
#
# COMPACT_ATOMS: atom_id res chain seq x y z
N MET A 1 11.87 5.85 -5.37
CA MET A 1 11.65 4.48 -5.92
C MET A 1 12.25 4.40 -7.31
N ASP A 2 13.56 4.39 -7.38
CA ASP A 2 14.33 4.75 -8.58
C ASP A 2 14.21 3.76 -9.77
N ASN A 3 13.80 2.53 -9.53
CA ASN A 3 13.66 1.52 -10.57
C ASN A 3 12.35 0.72 -10.49
N SER A 4 11.36 1.21 -9.75
CA SER A 4 10.06 0.56 -9.68
C SER A 4 9.30 0.66 -11.00
N PRO A 5 8.66 -0.41 -11.48
CA PRO A 5 7.83 -0.36 -12.68
C PRO A 5 6.50 0.42 -12.49
N ARG A 6 6.24 0.95 -11.30
CA ARG A 6 5.08 1.81 -11.00
C ARG A 6 5.07 3.10 -11.81
N MET A 7 6.26 3.57 -12.21
CA MET A 7 6.42 4.84 -12.91
C MET A 7 5.81 4.78 -14.30
N GLU A 8 5.14 5.86 -14.71
CA GLU A 8 4.63 5.99 -16.06
C GLU A 8 5.78 6.01 -17.08
N PRO A 9 5.71 5.26 -18.20
CA PRO A 9 6.79 5.23 -19.21
C PRO A 9 7.14 6.60 -19.80
N ALA A 10 6.16 7.53 -19.86
CA ALA A 10 6.35 8.90 -20.30
C ALA A 10 6.82 9.86 -19.21
N TYR A 11 7.25 9.33 -18.08
CA TYR A 11 7.69 10.10 -16.93
C TYR A 11 8.83 11.07 -17.26
N ASN A 12 8.65 12.33 -16.87
CA ASN A 12 9.73 13.32 -16.92
C ASN A 12 10.45 13.36 -15.57
N PRO A 13 11.74 12.99 -15.50
CA PRO A 13 12.48 12.94 -14.22
C PRO A 13 12.60 14.29 -13.48
N ARG A 14 12.24 15.41 -14.12
CA ARG A 14 12.15 16.71 -13.44
C ARG A 14 10.92 16.83 -12.53
N PHE A 15 9.91 15.97 -12.73
CA PHE A 15 8.68 15.92 -11.93
C PHE A 15 8.63 14.59 -11.22
N SER A 16 8.88 14.55 -9.94
CA SER A 16 9.18 13.35 -9.15
C SER A 16 8.12 12.24 -9.10
N HIS A 17 6.95 12.41 -9.68
CA HIS A 17 5.84 11.44 -9.54
C HIS A 17 4.92 11.33 -10.76
N GLY A 18 5.31 11.83 -11.92
CA GLY A 18 4.64 11.50 -13.19
C GLY A 18 3.14 11.81 -13.28
N HIS A 19 2.62 12.73 -12.45
CA HIS A 19 1.19 13.04 -12.40
C HIS A 19 0.28 11.86 -12.02
N MET A 20 0.81 10.84 -11.36
CA MET A 20 0.05 9.70 -10.86
C MET A 20 -0.56 9.96 -9.49
N ILE A 21 -1.66 9.28 -9.19
CA ILE A 21 -2.20 9.17 -7.83
C ILE A 21 -1.63 7.88 -7.23
N TRP A 22 -0.82 8.02 -6.18
CA TRP A 22 -0.14 6.90 -5.57
C TRP A 22 -0.86 6.41 -4.32
N ILE A 23 -1.19 5.13 -4.30
CA ILE A 23 -1.92 4.49 -3.20
C ILE A 23 -1.21 4.66 -1.86
N ASP A 24 0.10 4.42 -1.82
CA ASP A 24 0.89 4.55 -0.58
C ASP A 24 0.93 5.99 -0.07
N ALA A 25 1.08 6.99 -0.94
CA ALA A 25 1.06 8.40 -0.54
C ALA A 25 -0.30 8.81 0.06
N CYS A 26 -1.41 8.40 -0.57
CA CYS A 26 -2.74 8.66 -0.05
C CYS A 26 -2.93 8.01 1.33
N CYS A 27 -2.54 6.73 1.48
CA CYS A 27 -2.68 6.01 2.74
C CYS A 27 -1.78 6.56 3.85
N GLN A 28 -0.56 7.00 3.54
CA GLN A 28 0.34 7.65 4.49
C GLN A 28 -0.23 8.98 4.98
N GLN A 29 -0.84 9.76 4.08
CA GLN A 29 -1.50 11.01 4.48
C GLN A 29 -2.71 10.75 5.39
N ILE A 30 -3.53 9.73 5.08
CA ILE A 30 -4.66 9.31 5.93
C ILE A 30 -4.15 8.89 7.32
N LEU A 31 -3.10 8.07 7.37
CA LEU A 31 -2.50 7.63 8.62
C LEU A 31 -1.96 8.80 9.44
N SER A 32 -1.28 9.75 8.80
CA SER A 32 -0.76 10.97 9.45
C SER A 32 -1.90 11.80 10.04
N ALA A 33 -2.99 12.00 9.31
CA ALA A 33 -4.16 12.70 9.81
C ALA A 33 -4.77 11.99 11.03
N ASN A 34 -4.94 10.67 10.98
CA ASN A 34 -5.44 9.88 12.09
C ASN A 34 -4.56 10.02 13.35
N ILE A 35 -3.24 9.98 13.19
CA ILE A 35 -2.29 10.14 14.30
C ILE A 35 -2.40 11.54 14.90
N LEU A 36 -2.47 12.59 14.09
CA LEU A 36 -2.59 13.96 14.58
C LEU A 36 -3.91 14.21 15.31
N ILE A 37 -5.02 13.67 14.81
CA ILE A 37 -6.34 13.73 15.45
C ILE A 37 -6.29 13.04 16.82
N GLU A 38 -5.69 11.85 16.89
CA GLU A 38 -5.54 11.10 18.14
C GLU A 38 -4.61 11.83 19.12
N MET A 39 -3.50 12.39 18.65
CA MET A 39 -2.61 13.22 19.48
C MET A 39 -3.34 14.42 20.08
N ASN A 40 -4.13 15.14 19.29
CA ASN A 40 -4.96 16.24 19.80
C ASN A 40 -5.92 15.73 20.87
N HIS A 41 -6.59 14.61 20.66
CA HIS A 41 -7.49 14.01 21.65
C HIS A 41 -6.76 13.71 22.97
N VAL A 42 -5.62 13.03 22.92
CA VAL A 42 -4.82 12.69 24.11
C VAL A 42 -4.32 13.93 24.85
N LEU A 43 -4.02 15.01 24.13
CA LEU A 43 -3.58 16.29 24.70
C LEU A 43 -4.71 17.17 25.22
N GLY A 44 -5.96 16.71 25.20
CA GLY A 44 -7.12 17.39 25.74
C GLY A 44 -8.03 18.08 24.73
N GLY A 45 -7.84 17.84 23.44
CA GLY A 45 -8.75 18.21 22.36
C GLY A 45 -8.98 19.71 22.18
N LYS A 46 -7.92 20.53 22.31
CA LYS A 46 -8.03 22.01 22.29
C LYS A 46 -7.88 22.61 20.90
N ASP A 47 -7.27 21.89 19.98
CA ASP A 47 -7.04 22.39 18.62
C ASP A 47 -8.18 21.97 17.69
N ASP A 48 -8.49 22.83 16.71
CA ASP A 48 -9.40 22.48 15.64
C ASP A 48 -8.69 21.54 14.66
N VAL A 49 -9.23 20.34 14.50
CA VAL A 49 -8.72 19.29 13.60
C VAL A 49 -9.70 18.96 12.47
N SER A 50 -10.67 19.83 12.22
CA SER A 50 -11.71 19.62 11.19
C SER A 50 -11.10 19.42 9.80
N ASP A 51 -10.12 20.22 9.43
CA ASP A 51 -9.42 20.12 8.14
C ASP A 51 -8.73 18.75 7.97
N LEU A 52 -8.15 18.22 9.07
CA LEU A 52 -7.53 16.89 9.04
C LEU A 52 -8.59 15.78 8.88
N MET A 53 -9.74 15.92 9.51
CA MET A 53 -10.84 14.98 9.39
C MET A 53 -11.43 14.99 7.98
N GLU A 54 -11.66 16.17 7.41
CA GLU A 54 -12.19 16.32 6.04
C GLU A 54 -11.20 15.73 5.00
N GLU A 55 -9.91 16.02 5.12
CA GLU A 55 -8.89 15.49 4.20
C GLU A 55 -8.77 13.96 4.32
N ARG A 56 -8.75 13.41 5.53
CA ARG A 56 -8.78 11.98 5.79
C ARG A 56 -9.96 11.29 5.10
N ASP A 57 -11.16 11.84 5.29
CA ASP A 57 -12.40 11.25 4.77
C ASP A 57 -12.44 11.35 3.24
N ARG A 58 -12.01 12.48 2.68
CA ARG A 58 -11.88 12.69 1.24
C ARG A 58 -10.90 11.69 0.61
N LEU A 59 -9.73 11.49 1.22
CA LEU A 59 -8.73 10.54 0.72
C LEU A 59 -9.18 9.09 0.89
N THR A 60 -9.83 8.76 2.00
CA THR A 60 -10.40 7.41 2.24
C THR A 60 -11.42 7.07 1.16
N LYS A 61 -12.29 8.01 0.81
CA LYS A 61 -13.25 7.86 -0.28
C LYS A 61 -12.54 7.67 -1.63
N LEU A 62 -11.56 8.53 -1.93
CA LEU A 62 -10.76 8.43 -3.16
C LEU A 62 -10.12 7.06 -3.30
N VAL A 63 -9.44 6.57 -2.26
CA VAL A 63 -8.78 5.26 -2.24
C VAL A 63 -9.76 4.15 -2.55
N ASN A 64 -10.93 4.14 -1.90
CA ASN A 64 -11.88 3.06 -2.06
C ASN A 64 -12.71 3.10 -3.34
N GLU A 65 -12.95 4.30 -3.89
CA GLU A 65 -13.76 4.45 -5.11
C GLU A 65 -12.92 4.40 -6.39
N LYS A 66 -11.65 4.85 -6.32
CA LYS A 66 -10.84 5.05 -7.53
C LYS A 66 -9.63 4.12 -7.64
N LEU A 67 -9.02 3.71 -6.52
CA LEU A 67 -7.79 2.94 -6.55
C LEU A 67 -8.01 1.43 -6.40
N TRP A 68 -9.20 1.01 -6.00
CA TRP A 68 -9.58 -0.41 -5.89
C TRP A 68 -10.03 -0.98 -7.23
N ASP A 69 -9.37 -2.05 -7.67
CA ASP A 69 -9.82 -2.82 -8.82
C ASP A 69 -10.62 -4.05 -8.36
N GLU A 70 -11.93 -4.00 -8.64
CA GLU A 70 -12.85 -5.07 -8.27
C GLU A 70 -12.55 -6.39 -9.00
N ALA A 71 -11.98 -6.34 -10.20
CA ALA A 71 -11.66 -7.54 -10.96
C ALA A 71 -10.52 -8.35 -10.32
N THR A 72 -9.47 -7.67 -9.87
CA THR A 72 -8.29 -8.32 -9.28
C THR A 72 -8.35 -8.41 -7.75
N GLY A 73 -9.14 -7.59 -7.07
CA GLY A 73 -9.16 -7.50 -5.61
C GLY A 73 -7.90 -6.84 -5.04
N PHE A 74 -7.37 -5.84 -5.74
CA PHE A 74 -6.14 -5.17 -5.36
C PHE A 74 -6.26 -3.65 -5.50
N TYR A 75 -5.46 -2.90 -4.72
CA TYR A 75 -5.34 -1.45 -4.85
C TYR A 75 -4.17 -1.09 -5.76
N TYR A 76 -4.43 -0.27 -6.78
CA TYR A 76 -3.42 0.19 -7.74
C TYR A 76 -3.23 1.70 -7.68
N ASP A 77 -2.06 2.14 -8.14
CA ASP A 77 -1.87 3.54 -8.49
C ASP A 77 -2.67 3.88 -9.74
N LEU A 78 -3.14 5.12 -9.87
CA LEU A 78 -3.77 5.62 -11.08
C LEU A 78 -2.83 6.48 -11.90
N ARG A 79 -2.90 6.32 -13.21
CA ARG A 79 -2.28 7.20 -14.19
C ARG A 79 -3.11 8.49 -14.36
N LYS A 80 -2.55 9.43 -15.10
CA LYS A 80 -3.20 10.72 -15.39
C LYS A 80 -4.56 10.58 -16.11
N ASP A 81 -4.77 9.51 -16.82
CA ASP A 81 -6.02 9.19 -17.55
C ASP A 81 -7.01 8.34 -16.73
N ASP A 82 -6.82 8.27 -15.44
CA ASP A 82 -7.59 7.44 -14.49
C ASP A 82 -7.50 5.92 -14.74
N SER A 83 -6.58 5.44 -15.57
CA SER A 83 -6.34 4.02 -15.73
C SER A 83 -5.46 3.47 -14.58
N PHE A 84 -5.67 2.20 -14.20
CA PHE A 84 -4.82 1.53 -13.23
C PHE A 84 -3.39 1.31 -13.77
N SER A 85 -2.39 1.45 -12.91
CA SER A 85 -1.00 1.12 -13.27
C SER A 85 -0.82 -0.35 -13.66
N GLY A 86 -1.67 -1.24 -13.10
CA GLY A 86 -1.56 -2.68 -13.26
C GLY A 86 -0.37 -3.30 -12.54
N VAL A 87 0.34 -2.53 -11.72
CA VAL A 87 1.52 -2.98 -10.97
C VAL A 87 1.15 -3.30 -9.54
N LYS A 88 1.16 -4.59 -9.17
CA LYS A 88 1.01 -5.01 -7.77
C LYS A 88 2.34 -4.82 -7.05
N HIS A 89 2.34 -3.97 -6.02
CA HIS A 89 3.53 -3.67 -5.22
C HIS A 89 3.19 -3.57 -3.74
N ILE A 90 4.20 -3.78 -2.88
CA ILE A 90 4.05 -3.81 -1.43
C ILE A 90 3.48 -2.51 -0.84
N GLY A 91 3.68 -1.38 -1.50
CA GLY A 91 3.15 -0.09 -1.06
C GLY A 91 1.62 -0.03 -0.97
N ALA A 92 0.91 -0.91 -1.69
CA ALA A 92 -0.55 -1.01 -1.59
C ALA A 92 -1.02 -1.40 -0.18
N TYR A 93 -0.20 -2.16 0.58
CA TYR A 93 -0.55 -2.61 1.93
C TYR A 93 -0.50 -1.51 3.00
N TRP A 94 -0.06 -0.29 2.65
CA TRP A 94 -0.33 0.90 3.47
C TRP A 94 -1.82 1.10 3.73
N ALA A 95 -2.68 0.60 2.83
CA ALA A 95 -4.14 0.66 3.01
C ALA A 95 -4.61 -0.10 4.27
N LEU A 96 -3.97 -1.23 4.61
CA LEU A 96 -4.24 -1.94 5.86
C LEU A 96 -3.78 -1.10 7.07
N LEU A 97 -2.56 -0.60 7.07
CA LEU A 97 -2.03 0.17 8.20
C LEU A 97 -2.82 1.47 8.42
N ALA A 98 -3.21 2.15 7.35
CA ALA A 98 -4.07 3.33 7.41
C ALA A 98 -5.50 3.01 7.88
N GLY A 99 -5.93 1.75 7.81
CA GLY A 99 -7.26 1.31 8.24
C GLY A 99 -8.38 1.67 7.27
N VAL A 100 -8.07 1.77 5.97
CA VAL A 100 -9.03 2.23 4.94
C VAL A 100 -9.72 1.09 4.19
N VAL A 101 -9.25 -0.15 4.35
CA VAL A 101 -9.80 -1.30 3.62
C VAL A 101 -11.17 -1.69 4.19
N PRO A 102 -12.25 -1.67 3.40
CA PRO A 102 -13.55 -2.14 3.87
C PRO A 102 -13.52 -3.64 4.25
N PRO A 103 -14.30 -4.07 5.25
CA PRO A 103 -14.27 -5.47 5.74
C PRO A 103 -14.51 -6.52 4.65
N ASP A 104 -15.38 -6.24 3.70
CA ASP A 104 -15.72 -7.12 2.57
C ASP A 104 -14.59 -7.28 1.54
N ARG A 105 -13.58 -6.41 1.56
CA ARG A 105 -12.41 -6.45 0.67
C ARG A 105 -11.18 -7.10 1.31
N VAL A 106 -11.12 -7.19 2.62
CA VAL A 106 -9.93 -7.63 3.36
C VAL A 106 -9.45 -8.99 2.90
N GLU A 107 -10.33 -9.99 2.86
CA GLU A 107 -9.98 -11.37 2.50
C GLU A 107 -9.36 -11.44 1.10
N ARG A 108 -9.98 -10.80 0.12
CA ARG A 108 -9.48 -10.75 -1.27
C ARG A 108 -8.15 -10.06 -1.37
N PHE A 109 -7.97 -8.95 -0.65
CA PHE A 109 -6.75 -8.17 -0.68
C PHE A 109 -5.57 -8.89 -0.02
N VAL A 110 -5.78 -9.54 1.11
CA VAL A 110 -4.71 -10.28 1.79
C VAL A 110 -4.39 -11.62 1.13
N ALA A 111 -5.29 -12.19 0.33
CA ALA A 111 -5.05 -13.42 -0.41
C ALA A 111 -3.84 -13.32 -1.36
N HIS A 112 -3.53 -12.15 -1.87
CA HIS A 112 -2.32 -11.89 -2.68
C HIS A 112 -1.02 -12.18 -1.90
N LEU A 113 -1.01 -11.98 -0.58
CA LEU A 113 0.15 -12.27 0.28
C LEU A 113 0.39 -13.78 0.45
N THR A 114 -0.61 -14.61 0.22
CA THR A 114 -0.50 -16.07 0.30
C THR A 114 -0.35 -16.74 -1.07
N ASN A 115 -0.48 -15.96 -2.15
CA ASN A 115 -0.36 -16.45 -3.51
C ASN A 115 1.11 -16.64 -3.91
N THR A 116 1.50 -17.89 -4.19
CA THR A 116 2.88 -18.27 -4.58
C THR A 116 3.31 -17.69 -5.92
N SER A 117 2.37 -17.33 -6.79
CA SER A 117 2.67 -16.63 -8.04
C SER A 117 2.92 -15.13 -7.86
N GLU A 118 2.57 -14.58 -6.70
CA GLU A 118 2.63 -13.14 -6.41
C GLU A 118 3.62 -12.84 -5.28
N PHE A 119 3.11 -12.57 -4.06
CA PHE A 119 3.94 -12.11 -2.94
C PHE A 119 4.45 -13.22 -2.02
N ASN A 120 3.84 -14.41 -2.03
CA ASN A 120 4.31 -15.53 -1.22
C ASN A 120 5.55 -16.18 -1.85
N ARG A 121 6.70 -15.62 -1.58
CA ARG A 121 8.00 -16.08 -2.08
C ARG A 121 8.85 -16.63 -0.93
N PRO A 122 9.92 -17.39 -1.21
CA PRO A 122 10.84 -17.88 -0.16
C PRO A 122 11.34 -16.78 0.77
N ASN A 123 11.58 -15.59 0.24
CA ASN A 123 11.84 -14.38 1.02
C ASN A 123 10.60 -13.47 0.89
N THR A 124 9.79 -13.41 1.90
CA THR A 124 8.49 -12.72 1.96
C THR A 124 8.65 -11.41 2.71
N ILE A 125 8.12 -10.31 2.30
CA ILE A 125 7.29 -9.94 1.15
C ILE A 125 8.15 -9.14 0.18
N PRO A 126 8.21 -9.51 -1.11
CA PRO A 126 8.95 -8.72 -2.09
C PRO A 126 8.25 -7.39 -2.40
N THR A 127 9.01 -6.40 -2.83
CA THR A 127 8.49 -5.07 -3.18
C THR A 127 7.59 -5.07 -4.40
N LEU A 128 7.76 -6.02 -5.30
CA LEU A 128 7.00 -6.20 -6.53
C LEU A 128 6.45 -7.62 -6.57
N SER A 129 5.23 -7.79 -7.03
CA SER A 129 4.62 -9.10 -7.22
C SER A 129 5.38 -9.93 -8.25
N ALA A 130 5.58 -11.22 -7.98
CA ALA A 130 6.41 -12.10 -8.80
C ALA A 130 5.80 -12.48 -10.16
N ASP A 131 4.51 -12.20 -10.37
CA ASP A 131 3.82 -12.31 -11.67
C ASP A 131 4.12 -11.16 -12.62
N HIS A 132 4.75 -10.08 -12.14
CA HIS A 132 5.11 -8.94 -12.97
C HIS A 132 6.31 -9.27 -13.88
N PRO A 133 6.30 -8.89 -15.17
CA PRO A 133 7.40 -9.18 -16.11
C PRO A 133 8.78 -8.65 -15.67
N GLU A 134 8.80 -7.53 -14.94
CA GLU A 134 10.04 -6.92 -14.46
C GLU A 134 10.47 -7.42 -13.07
N TYR A 135 9.79 -8.45 -12.53
CA TYR A 135 10.22 -9.05 -11.27
C TYR A 135 11.61 -9.69 -11.40
N ASN A 136 12.55 -9.21 -10.61
CA ASN A 136 13.94 -9.70 -10.64
C ASN A 136 14.12 -10.89 -9.67
N ARG A 137 14.14 -12.08 -10.25
CA ARG A 137 14.28 -13.35 -9.49
C ARG A 137 15.68 -13.61 -9.00
N LYS A 138 16.70 -12.93 -9.55
CA LYS A 138 18.09 -13.24 -9.30
C LYS A 138 18.62 -12.62 -8.01
N ASP A 139 18.36 -11.33 -7.83
CA ASP A 139 18.91 -10.53 -6.72
C ASP A 139 17.91 -9.52 -6.13
N GLY A 140 16.63 -9.62 -6.51
CA GLY A 140 15.57 -8.74 -6.05
C GLY A 140 15.61 -7.34 -6.63
N GLY A 141 16.68 -6.93 -7.32
CA GLY A 141 16.77 -5.70 -8.11
C GLY A 141 16.20 -4.44 -7.47
N TYR A 142 16.45 -4.19 -6.18
CA TYR A 142 15.96 -3.04 -5.42
C TYR A 142 14.41 -3.04 -5.32
N TRP A 143 13.66 -2.21 -6.10
CA TRP A 143 12.19 -2.17 -6.09
C TRP A 143 11.53 -3.15 -7.09
N ARG A 144 12.29 -4.07 -7.67
CA ARG A 144 11.81 -5.09 -8.60
C ARG A 144 11.70 -6.48 -7.98
N GLY A 145 11.54 -6.54 -6.65
CA GLY A 145 11.38 -7.80 -5.92
C GLY A 145 12.27 -7.92 -4.68
N GLY A 146 13.09 -6.90 -4.35
CA GLY A 146 13.84 -6.86 -3.10
C GLY A 146 12.92 -6.90 -1.89
N VAL A 147 13.37 -7.55 -0.81
CA VAL A 147 12.64 -7.62 0.47
C VAL A 147 13.22 -6.59 1.42
N TRP A 148 12.37 -5.72 1.94
CA TRP A 148 12.77 -4.58 2.77
C TRP A 148 12.10 -4.66 4.14
N ALA A 149 12.90 -4.64 5.20
CA ALA A 149 12.39 -4.67 6.57
C ALA A 149 11.33 -3.61 6.87
N PRO A 150 11.50 -2.33 6.51
CA PRO A 150 10.47 -1.31 6.78
C PRO A 150 9.12 -1.58 6.13
N THR A 151 9.11 -2.04 4.87
CA THR A 151 7.86 -2.32 4.15
C THR A 151 7.20 -3.60 4.64
N ASN A 152 7.97 -4.59 5.04
CA ASN A 152 7.45 -5.80 5.68
C ASN A 152 6.84 -5.46 7.04
N TYR A 153 7.56 -4.73 7.91
CA TYR A 153 7.05 -4.30 9.20
C TYR A 153 5.72 -3.54 9.08
N MET A 154 5.64 -2.59 8.13
CA MET A 154 4.41 -1.87 7.82
C MET A 154 3.26 -2.82 7.47
N THR A 155 3.52 -3.82 6.62
CA THR A 155 2.51 -4.80 6.20
C THR A 155 2.06 -5.68 7.38
N LEU A 156 3.00 -6.13 8.21
CA LEU A 156 2.69 -6.93 9.41
C LEU A 156 1.81 -6.15 10.39
N CYS A 157 2.15 -4.90 10.68
CA CYS A 157 1.31 -4.03 11.52
C CYS A 157 -0.09 -3.82 10.92
N GLY A 158 -0.17 -3.67 9.60
CA GLY A 158 -1.44 -3.57 8.88
C GLY A 158 -2.28 -4.85 9.02
N LEU A 159 -1.70 -6.01 8.84
CA LEU A 159 -2.36 -7.31 9.01
C LEU A 159 -2.92 -7.48 10.43
N THR A 160 -2.10 -7.21 11.44
CA THR A 160 -2.52 -7.28 12.86
C THR A 160 -3.69 -6.35 13.14
N LYS A 161 -3.68 -5.14 12.58
CA LYS A 161 -4.79 -4.19 12.73
C LYS A 161 -6.14 -4.74 12.23
N TYR A 162 -6.10 -5.65 11.25
CA TYR A 162 -7.28 -6.32 10.69
C TYR A 162 -7.51 -7.73 11.24
N GLY A 163 -6.87 -8.11 12.35
CA GLY A 163 -7.04 -9.42 12.98
C GLY A 163 -6.45 -10.58 12.18
N GLN A 164 -5.55 -10.29 11.24
CA GLN A 164 -4.86 -11.30 10.42
C GLN A 164 -3.56 -11.76 11.09
N ASP A 165 -3.61 -12.01 12.41
CA ASP A 165 -2.42 -12.24 13.26
C ASP A 165 -1.67 -13.51 12.86
N GLU A 166 -2.39 -14.58 12.53
CA GLU A 166 -1.77 -15.84 12.10
C GLU A 166 -0.99 -15.67 10.79
N LEU A 167 -1.54 -14.90 9.84
CA LEU A 167 -0.85 -14.61 8.59
C LEU A 167 0.38 -13.72 8.85
N ALA A 168 0.24 -12.70 9.69
CA ALA A 168 1.34 -11.82 10.08
C ALA A 168 2.48 -12.62 10.74
N TYR A 169 2.16 -13.53 11.66
CA TYR A 169 3.13 -14.40 12.31
C TYR A 169 3.86 -15.30 11.31
N ARG A 170 3.14 -15.99 10.43
CA ARG A 170 3.75 -16.85 9.41
C ARG A 170 4.71 -16.09 8.49
N ILE A 171 4.34 -14.87 8.08
CA ILE A 171 5.21 -14.03 7.27
C ILE A 171 6.44 -13.61 8.06
N ALA A 172 6.29 -13.20 9.32
CA ALA A 172 7.41 -12.81 10.17
C ALA A 172 8.39 -13.97 10.43
N ASP A 173 7.89 -15.20 10.54
CA ASP A 173 8.71 -16.40 10.76
C ASP A 173 9.56 -16.80 9.54
N THR A 174 9.20 -16.29 8.34
CA THR A 174 9.96 -16.52 7.10
C THR A 174 10.99 -15.42 6.80
N TYR A 175 11.07 -14.38 7.63
CA TYR A 175 11.98 -13.23 7.48
C TYR A 175 13.32 -13.48 8.20
#